data_02f69233a9864be038bdbc39988e1f3f
#
_entry.id   02f69233a9864be038bdbc39988e1f3f
#
_cell.length_a   1.000
_cell.length_b   1.000
_cell.length_c   1.000
_cell.angle_alpha   90.00
_cell.angle_beta   90.00
_cell.angle_gamma   90.00
#
_symmetry.space_group_name_H-M   'P 1'
#
loop_
_entity.id
_entity.type
_entity.pdbx_description
1 polymer ?
#
loop_
_entity_poly.entity_id
_entity_poly.type
_entity_poly.pdbx_seq_one_letter_code
_entity_poly.pdbx_strand_id
1 'polypeptide(L)'
;MKKIALEEHFLVPGFEIYWSTTVGDVDPNTRDKLHARLGDFGDSRLEAMDRTGIERCVLSIAGPGVQAEPQVDVADRKAREANDILAREIQRRPNRYSGFAHLAMQDPIAAANELERAIRELGFCGAMINGHTHGRYLDDPCYDPFWERAEELNVPIYLHPADPPVPYAALAGHNALTRATWGWGVETGSHALRLIFHGTFDRFPKAKLLLGHLGETLPFLLWRFDSRAKLYGVHLAKRPSDYIRENIAVTMSGMFAADPLLCTLNALGRRQVMFSADYPFESVDEAAAFIDNVALDDEVREDICFSNAQRLLRL
;
A
#
# COMPACT_ATOMS: atom_id res chain seq x y z
N MET A 1 14.26 17.44 -6.81
CA MET A 1 14.07 17.31 -5.34
C MET A 1 14.29 15.87 -4.93
N LYS A 2 14.84 15.59 -3.74
CA LYS A 2 14.96 14.23 -3.20
C LYS A 2 13.58 13.62 -2.95
N LYS A 3 13.44 12.33 -3.20
CA LYS A 3 12.16 11.62 -3.05
C LYS A 3 12.36 10.28 -2.33
N ILE A 4 11.37 9.90 -1.51
CA ILE A 4 11.21 8.54 -0.97
C ILE A 4 9.91 7.99 -1.55
N ALA A 5 9.98 6.87 -2.27
CA ALA A 5 8.84 6.23 -2.92
C ALA A 5 8.41 4.99 -2.13
N LEU A 6 7.11 4.85 -1.84
CA LEU A 6 6.59 3.88 -0.88
C LEU A 6 5.85 2.69 -1.50
N GLU A 7 5.40 2.78 -2.72
CA GLU A 7 4.67 1.72 -3.42
C GLU A 7 5.48 1.32 -4.66
N GLU A 8 6.55 0.57 -4.39
CA GLU A 8 7.51 0.16 -5.39
C GLU A 8 7.68 -1.36 -5.31
N HIS A 9 7.25 -2.04 -6.36
CA HIS A 9 7.08 -3.49 -6.30
C HIS A 9 8.29 -4.27 -6.76
N PHE A 10 8.41 -5.49 -6.22
CA PHE A 10 9.37 -6.49 -6.66
C PHE A 10 8.72 -7.88 -6.72
N LEU A 11 9.39 -8.80 -7.37
CA LEU A 11 9.02 -10.21 -7.42
C LEU A 11 10.26 -11.06 -7.15
N VAL A 12 10.05 -12.20 -6.51
CA VAL A 12 11.11 -13.18 -6.28
C VAL A 12 10.78 -14.49 -6.99
N PRO A 13 11.78 -15.32 -7.35
CA PRO A 13 11.55 -16.59 -7.98
C PRO A 13 10.57 -17.47 -7.19
N GLY A 14 9.61 -18.07 -7.89
CA GLY A 14 8.56 -18.92 -7.29
C GLY A 14 7.30 -18.17 -6.85
N PHE A 15 7.24 -16.85 -7.03
CA PHE A 15 6.04 -16.02 -6.77
C PHE A 15 5.27 -15.66 -8.04
N GLU A 16 5.78 -16.01 -9.21
CA GLU A 16 5.15 -15.76 -10.50
C GLU A 16 3.75 -16.38 -10.57
N ILE A 17 3.56 -17.53 -9.92
CA ILE A 17 2.28 -18.23 -9.88
C ILE A 17 1.17 -17.38 -9.23
N TYR A 18 1.50 -16.59 -8.21
CA TYR A 18 0.55 -15.69 -7.55
C TYR A 18 0.31 -14.43 -8.39
N TRP A 19 1.38 -13.82 -8.87
CA TRP A 19 1.32 -12.59 -9.66
C TRP A 19 0.62 -12.79 -11.01
N SER A 20 0.81 -13.94 -11.67
CA SER A 20 0.24 -14.22 -12.99
C SER A 20 -1.29 -14.11 -13.03
N THR A 21 -1.97 -14.34 -11.91
CA THR A 21 -3.43 -14.22 -11.81
C THR A 21 -3.89 -12.77 -11.96
N THR A 22 -3.07 -11.81 -11.53
CA THR A 22 -3.37 -10.38 -11.57
C THR A 22 -3.18 -9.77 -12.96
N VAL A 23 -2.26 -10.32 -13.75
CA VAL A 23 -1.86 -9.77 -15.06
C VAL A 23 -2.30 -10.63 -16.25
N GLY A 24 -3.24 -11.55 -16.02
CA GLY A 24 -3.70 -12.48 -17.06
C GLY A 24 -4.27 -11.79 -18.31
N ASP A 25 -4.91 -10.62 -18.14
CA ASP A 25 -5.50 -9.82 -19.22
C ASP A 25 -4.53 -8.78 -19.81
N VAL A 26 -3.29 -8.69 -19.30
CA VAL A 26 -2.26 -7.77 -19.80
C VAL A 26 -1.60 -8.35 -21.04
N ASP A 27 -1.34 -7.51 -22.03
CA ASP A 27 -0.58 -7.88 -23.24
C ASP A 27 0.70 -8.65 -22.89
N PRO A 28 1.01 -9.77 -23.54
CA PRO A 28 2.15 -10.62 -23.22
C PRO A 28 3.50 -9.89 -23.21
N ASN A 29 3.76 -9.02 -24.20
CA ASN A 29 5.03 -8.29 -24.26
C ASN A 29 5.15 -7.28 -23.11
N THR A 30 4.04 -6.66 -22.70
CA THR A 30 3.97 -5.76 -21.56
C THR A 30 4.20 -6.54 -20.27
N ARG A 31 3.54 -7.70 -20.11
CA ARG A 31 3.72 -8.58 -18.97
C ARG A 31 5.16 -9.05 -18.77
N ASP A 32 5.83 -9.44 -19.88
CA ASP A 32 7.23 -9.87 -19.83
C ASP A 32 8.17 -8.74 -19.40
N LYS A 33 7.90 -7.50 -19.87
CA LYS A 33 8.64 -6.31 -19.42
C LYS A 33 8.41 -6.00 -17.94
N LEU A 34 7.17 -6.10 -17.49
CA LEU A 34 6.84 -5.92 -16.06
C LEU A 34 7.54 -6.97 -15.20
N HIS A 35 7.50 -8.25 -15.61
CA HIS A 35 8.17 -9.33 -14.90
C HIS A 35 9.68 -9.10 -14.78
N ALA A 36 10.34 -8.72 -15.88
CA ALA A 36 11.76 -8.41 -15.88
C ALA A 36 12.09 -7.25 -14.91
N ARG A 37 11.26 -6.19 -14.90
CA ARG A 37 11.46 -5.04 -14.01
C ARG A 37 11.18 -5.37 -12.54
N LEU A 38 10.20 -6.23 -12.26
CA LEU A 38 9.90 -6.68 -10.91
C LEU A 38 11.05 -7.48 -10.30
N GLY A 39 11.73 -8.33 -11.10
CA GLY A 39 12.89 -9.09 -10.66
C GLY A 39 14.18 -8.29 -10.55
N ASP A 40 14.20 -7.03 -11.01
CA ASP A 40 15.41 -6.19 -11.03
C ASP A 40 15.54 -5.34 -9.78
N PHE A 41 16.50 -5.66 -8.94
CA PHE A 41 16.95 -4.85 -7.80
C PHE A 41 18.20 -4.00 -8.16
N GLY A 42 18.70 -4.12 -9.37
CA GLY A 42 19.98 -3.58 -9.82
C GLY A 42 19.86 -2.42 -10.78
N ASP A 43 20.48 -2.59 -11.94
CA ASP A 43 20.85 -1.50 -12.82
C ASP A 43 19.67 -0.66 -13.31
N SER A 44 18.64 -1.27 -13.88
CA SER A 44 17.50 -0.51 -14.45
C SER A 44 16.71 0.24 -13.38
N ARG A 45 16.50 -0.38 -12.22
CA ARG A 45 15.79 0.27 -11.11
C ARG A 45 16.58 1.43 -10.52
N LEU A 46 17.89 1.23 -10.28
CA LEU A 46 18.76 2.28 -9.74
C LEU A 46 18.91 3.44 -10.72
N GLU A 47 19.06 3.14 -12.02
CA GLU A 47 19.10 4.18 -13.07
C GLU A 47 17.82 5.01 -13.11
N ALA A 48 16.65 4.36 -13.01
CA ALA A 48 15.36 5.06 -12.93
C ALA A 48 15.27 5.94 -11.69
N MET A 49 15.69 5.45 -10.52
CA MET A 49 15.75 6.22 -9.29
C MET A 49 16.68 7.43 -9.41
N ASP A 50 17.88 7.25 -9.95
CA ASP A 50 18.87 8.33 -10.09
C ASP A 50 18.37 9.43 -11.04
N ARG A 51 17.80 9.04 -12.17
CA ARG A 51 17.26 9.97 -13.17
C ARG A 51 16.11 10.83 -12.61
N THR A 52 15.31 10.28 -11.70
CA THR A 52 14.10 10.93 -11.17
C THR A 52 14.27 11.54 -9.79
N GLY A 53 15.48 11.44 -9.19
CA GLY A 53 15.78 11.95 -7.87
C GLY A 53 15.15 11.14 -6.73
N ILE A 54 14.76 9.89 -6.99
CA ILE A 54 14.32 8.96 -5.94
C ILE A 54 15.56 8.47 -5.20
N GLU A 55 15.72 8.96 -3.97
CA GLU A 55 16.85 8.59 -3.11
C GLU A 55 16.63 7.18 -2.54
N ARG A 56 15.38 6.86 -2.16
CA ARG A 56 15.02 5.60 -1.53
C ARG A 56 13.69 5.06 -2.03
N CYS A 57 13.64 3.77 -2.32
CA CYS A 57 12.40 3.01 -2.53
C CYS A 57 12.10 2.14 -1.31
N VAL A 58 10.85 2.14 -0.86
CA VAL A 58 10.33 1.14 0.07
C VAL A 58 9.70 0.03 -0.77
N LEU A 59 10.34 -1.13 -0.78
CA LEU A 59 9.98 -2.24 -1.66
C LEU A 59 8.96 -3.16 -1.01
N SER A 60 8.02 -3.65 -1.81
CA SER A 60 7.00 -4.63 -1.42
C SER A 60 6.78 -5.68 -2.51
N ILE A 61 6.34 -6.88 -2.12
CA ILE A 61 6.03 -7.93 -3.10
C ILE A 61 4.84 -7.51 -3.98
N ALA A 62 4.93 -7.77 -5.28
CA ALA A 62 3.79 -7.56 -6.18
C ALA A 62 2.63 -8.49 -5.80
N GLY A 63 1.43 -7.91 -5.63
CA GLY A 63 0.27 -8.64 -5.14
C GLY A 63 -0.28 -9.71 -6.10
N PRO A 64 -1.10 -10.62 -5.59
CA PRO A 64 -1.51 -10.81 -4.19
C PRO A 64 -0.48 -11.56 -3.32
N GLY A 65 0.59 -12.13 -3.91
CA GLY A 65 1.59 -12.90 -3.20
C GLY A 65 1.00 -14.10 -2.46
N VAL A 66 1.58 -14.43 -1.30
CA VAL A 66 1.15 -15.63 -0.52
C VAL A 66 -0.24 -15.49 0.10
N GLN A 67 -0.89 -14.32 0.04
CA GLN A 67 -2.30 -14.23 0.47
C GLN A 67 -3.23 -15.05 -0.42
N ALA A 68 -2.81 -15.38 -1.66
CA ALA A 68 -3.52 -16.31 -2.54
C ALA A 68 -3.20 -17.79 -2.29
N GLU A 69 -2.19 -18.11 -1.48
CA GLU A 69 -1.80 -19.50 -1.20
C GLU A 69 -2.85 -20.16 -0.29
N PRO A 70 -3.44 -21.32 -0.68
CA PRO A 70 -4.45 -21.98 0.14
C PRO A 70 -3.86 -22.72 1.36
N GLN A 71 -2.59 -23.09 1.31
CA GLN A 71 -1.94 -23.86 2.39
C GLN A 71 -1.20 -22.92 3.33
N VAL A 72 -1.66 -22.85 4.58
CA VAL A 72 -1.18 -21.88 5.59
C VAL A 72 0.31 -22.00 5.87
N ASP A 73 0.81 -23.22 6.03
CA ASP A 73 2.23 -23.51 6.28
C ASP A 73 3.12 -23.17 5.08
N VAL A 74 2.62 -23.35 3.87
CA VAL A 74 3.31 -22.93 2.64
C VAL A 74 3.34 -21.40 2.55
N ALA A 75 2.23 -20.73 2.86
CA ALA A 75 2.14 -19.30 2.86
C ALA A 75 3.13 -18.65 3.86
N ASP A 76 3.16 -19.14 5.11
CA ASP A 76 4.09 -18.64 6.14
C ASP A 76 5.56 -18.82 5.72
N ARG A 77 5.93 -20.03 5.30
CA ARG A 77 7.30 -20.30 4.86
C ARG A 77 7.73 -19.42 3.69
N LYS A 78 6.86 -19.26 2.68
CA LYS A 78 7.15 -18.40 1.51
C LYS A 78 7.19 -16.93 1.87
N ALA A 79 6.33 -16.44 2.76
CA ALA A 79 6.38 -15.06 3.23
C ALA A 79 7.75 -14.75 3.86
N ARG A 80 8.22 -15.62 4.77
CA ARG A 80 9.55 -15.49 5.38
C ARG A 80 10.67 -15.51 4.35
N GLU A 81 10.61 -16.42 3.39
CA GLU A 81 11.60 -16.53 2.31
C GLU A 81 11.67 -15.24 1.50
N ALA A 82 10.52 -14.65 1.12
CA ALA A 82 10.47 -13.39 0.40
C ALA A 82 11.05 -12.22 1.22
N ASN A 83 10.71 -12.15 2.50
CA ASN A 83 11.26 -11.13 3.41
C ASN A 83 12.78 -11.27 3.57
N ASP A 84 13.29 -12.50 3.69
CA ASP A 84 14.73 -12.75 3.79
C ASP A 84 15.48 -12.39 2.49
N ILE A 85 14.85 -12.59 1.33
CA ILE A 85 15.41 -12.15 0.04
C ILE A 85 15.48 -10.62 0.00
N LEU A 86 14.37 -9.95 0.34
CA LEU A 86 14.34 -8.49 0.37
C LEU A 86 15.35 -7.92 1.36
N ALA A 87 15.49 -8.51 2.54
CA ALA A 87 16.46 -8.08 3.55
C ALA A 87 17.91 -8.13 3.01
N ARG A 88 18.25 -9.19 2.26
CA ARG A 88 19.56 -9.27 1.60
C ARG A 88 19.78 -8.18 0.57
N GLU A 89 18.77 -7.82 -0.21
CA GLU A 89 18.87 -6.74 -1.19
C GLU A 89 18.97 -5.37 -0.52
N ILE A 90 18.28 -5.15 0.60
CA ILE A 90 18.43 -3.94 1.43
C ILE A 90 19.85 -3.85 1.99
N GLN A 91 20.40 -4.95 2.53
CA GLN A 91 21.78 -4.98 3.05
C GLN A 91 22.83 -4.66 1.98
N ARG A 92 22.60 -5.07 0.73
CA ARG A 92 23.49 -4.73 -0.39
C ARG A 92 23.41 -3.24 -0.76
N ARG A 93 22.28 -2.58 -0.52
CA ARG A 93 22.01 -1.19 -0.91
C ARG A 93 21.27 -0.42 0.19
N PRO A 94 21.85 -0.29 1.39
CA PRO A 94 21.14 0.19 2.59
C PRO A 94 20.67 1.65 2.48
N ASN A 95 21.29 2.44 1.60
CA ASN A 95 20.89 3.82 1.37
C ASN A 95 19.84 3.98 0.26
N ARG A 96 19.52 2.91 -0.48
CA ARG A 96 18.61 2.96 -1.63
C ARG A 96 17.30 2.24 -1.38
N TYR A 97 17.28 1.21 -0.54
CA TYR A 97 16.11 0.40 -0.28
C TYR A 97 15.74 0.36 1.19
N SER A 98 14.46 0.27 1.45
CA SER A 98 13.80 -0.17 2.67
C SER A 98 12.73 -1.18 2.29
N GLY A 99 12.08 -1.83 3.24
CA GLY A 99 11.11 -2.88 2.93
C GLY A 99 9.82 -2.79 3.73
N PHE A 100 8.72 -3.14 3.07
CA PHE A 100 7.49 -3.58 3.72
C PHE A 100 7.46 -5.11 3.77
N ALA A 101 7.13 -5.66 4.94
CA ALA A 101 7.02 -7.09 5.13
C ALA A 101 5.86 -7.67 4.31
N HIS A 102 6.10 -8.83 3.68
CA HIS A 102 5.06 -9.67 3.13
C HIS A 102 4.63 -10.69 4.17
N LEU A 103 3.32 -10.87 4.38
CA LEU A 103 2.78 -11.63 5.50
C LEU A 103 1.76 -12.67 5.05
N ALA A 104 1.79 -13.84 5.69
CA ALA A 104 0.80 -14.90 5.49
C ALA A 104 -0.44 -14.64 6.37
N MET A 105 -1.35 -13.80 5.87
CA MET A 105 -2.54 -13.36 6.61
C MET A 105 -3.58 -14.45 6.83
N GLN A 106 -3.35 -15.67 6.32
CA GLN A 106 -4.15 -16.86 6.61
C GLN A 106 -4.10 -17.27 8.10
N ASP A 107 -2.97 -17.00 8.77
CA ASP A 107 -2.79 -17.15 10.22
C ASP A 107 -2.39 -15.80 10.83
N PRO A 108 -3.32 -15.08 11.46
CA PRO A 108 -3.06 -13.75 12.03
C PRO A 108 -1.98 -13.71 13.12
N ILE A 109 -1.81 -14.81 13.88
CA ILE A 109 -0.77 -14.88 14.92
C ILE A 109 0.61 -15.10 14.27
N ALA A 110 0.73 -15.98 13.29
CA ALA A 110 1.97 -16.16 12.54
C ALA A 110 2.34 -14.86 11.79
N ALA A 111 1.35 -14.18 11.19
CA ALA A 111 1.54 -12.90 10.53
C ALA A 111 2.05 -11.81 11.50
N ALA A 112 1.49 -11.73 12.72
CA ALA A 112 1.95 -10.80 13.75
C ALA A 112 3.40 -11.09 14.19
N ASN A 113 3.76 -12.37 14.35
CA ASN A 113 5.11 -12.78 14.70
C ASN A 113 6.13 -12.49 13.58
N GLU A 114 5.73 -12.71 12.32
CA GLU A 114 6.60 -12.38 11.18
C GLU A 114 6.74 -10.87 10.99
N LEU A 115 5.68 -10.09 11.24
CA LEU A 115 5.77 -8.63 11.27
C LEU A 115 6.81 -8.18 12.31
N GLU A 116 6.75 -8.72 13.54
CA GLU A 116 7.74 -8.39 14.57
C GLU A 116 9.16 -8.75 14.15
N ARG A 117 9.37 -9.95 13.60
CA ARG A 117 10.68 -10.37 13.07
C ARG A 117 11.17 -9.42 11.98
N ALA A 118 10.32 -9.09 11.02
CA ALA A 118 10.68 -8.20 9.92
C ALA A 118 11.11 -6.82 10.39
N ILE A 119 10.42 -6.26 11.39
CA ILE A 119 10.76 -4.95 11.95
C ILE A 119 12.03 -5.01 12.81
N ARG A 120 12.10 -5.98 13.75
CA ARG A 120 13.19 -6.00 14.75
C ARG A 120 14.49 -6.59 14.25
N GLU A 121 14.42 -7.61 13.39
CA GLU A 121 15.58 -8.36 12.94
C GLU A 121 16.02 -7.99 11.52
N LEU A 122 15.07 -7.72 10.61
CA LEU A 122 15.36 -7.40 9.22
C LEU A 122 15.41 -5.89 8.93
N GLY A 123 14.97 -5.04 9.88
CA GLY A 123 15.00 -3.59 9.75
C GLY A 123 13.97 -3.02 8.77
N PHE A 124 12.85 -3.71 8.57
CA PHE A 124 11.76 -3.22 7.74
C PHE A 124 10.98 -2.10 8.44
N CYS A 125 10.23 -1.32 7.68
CA CYS A 125 9.57 -0.11 8.18
C CYS A 125 8.02 -0.22 8.23
N GLY A 126 7.45 -1.40 8.01
CA GLY A 126 6.03 -1.69 8.03
C GLY A 126 5.72 -2.98 7.27
N ALA A 127 4.46 -3.18 6.89
CA ALA A 127 4.04 -4.29 6.05
C ALA A 127 3.10 -3.82 4.94
N MET A 128 3.06 -4.56 3.83
CA MET A 128 2.06 -4.38 2.78
C MET A 128 1.12 -5.58 2.74
N ILE A 129 -0.18 -5.31 2.79
CA ILE A 129 -1.25 -6.30 2.73
C ILE A 129 -2.04 -6.07 1.43
N ASN A 130 -2.17 -7.11 0.63
CA ASN A 130 -2.84 -7.05 -0.67
C ASN A 130 -4.33 -7.39 -0.51
N GLY A 131 -5.13 -6.40 -0.10
CA GLY A 131 -6.58 -6.54 0.07
C GLY A 131 -6.97 -7.61 1.10
N HIS A 132 -7.96 -8.42 0.76
CA HIS A 132 -8.46 -9.52 1.59
C HIS A 132 -7.61 -10.79 1.48
N THR A 133 -7.74 -11.70 2.44
CA THR A 133 -7.16 -13.05 2.38
C THR A 133 -8.30 -14.08 2.36
N HIS A 134 -8.51 -14.75 1.24
CA HIS A 134 -9.59 -15.71 1.01
C HIS A 134 -10.98 -15.18 1.41
N GLY A 135 -11.28 -13.91 1.06
CA GLY A 135 -12.55 -13.25 1.38
C GLY A 135 -12.65 -12.68 2.81
N ARG A 136 -11.62 -12.83 3.63
CA ARG A 136 -11.57 -12.26 4.98
C ARG A 136 -10.85 -10.92 4.96
N TYR A 137 -11.51 -9.89 5.46
CA TYR A 137 -11.01 -8.52 5.54
C TYR A 137 -10.34 -8.22 6.88
N LEU A 138 -9.46 -7.25 6.93
CA LEU A 138 -8.66 -6.90 8.12
C LEU A 138 -9.47 -6.35 9.30
N ASP A 139 -10.75 -6.08 9.13
CA ASP A 139 -11.68 -5.69 10.21
C ASP A 139 -12.24 -6.89 11.00
N ASP A 140 -12.02 -8.13 10.51
CA ASP A 140 -12.41 -9.34 11.23
C ASP A 140 -11.62 -9.43 12.55
N PRO A 141 -12.29 -9.69 13.70
CA PRO A 141 -11.61 -9.77 15.01
C PRO A 141 -10.48 -10.79 15.10
N CYS A 142 -10.40 -11.77 14.21
CA CYS A 142 -9.28 -12.69 14.17
C CYS A 142 -7.94 -11.98 13.88
N TYR A 143 -7.97 -10.78 13.28
CA TYR A 143 -6.80 -9.95 13.04
C TYR A 143 -6.45 -9.00 14.19
N ASP A 144 -7.19 -8.99 15.30
CA ASP A 144 -6.86 -8.15 16.45
C ASP A 144 -5.41 -8.36 16.94
N PRO A 145 -4.86 -9.60 17.04
CA PRO A 145 -3.45 -9.81 17.40
C PRO A 145 -2.45 -9.18 16.42
N PHE A 146 -2.79 -9.11 15.14
CA PHE A 146 -1.97 -8.44 14.13
C PHE A 146 -2.00 -6.92 14.30
N TRP A 147 -3.17 -6.33 14.53
CA TRP A 147 -3.31 -4.89 14.77
C TRP A 147 -2.64 -4.45 16.07
N GLU A 148 -2.77 -5.23 17.14
CA GLU A 148 -2.07 -5.01 18.40
C GLU A 148 -0.56 -4.94 18.18
N ARG A 149 0.01 -5.92 17.45
CA ARG A 149 1.43 -5.96 17.14
C ARG A 149 1.87 -4.79 16.25
N ALA A 150 1.10 -4.41 15.25
CA ALA A 150 1.40 -3.26 14.41
C ALA A 150 1.42 -1.95 15.21
N GLU A 151 0.47 -1.80 16.15
CA GLU A 151 0.40 -0.65 17.06
C GLU A 151 1.58 -0.63 18.04
N GLU A 152 1.93 -1.75 18.68
CA GLU A 152 3.07 -1.90 19.59
C GLU A 152 4.40 -1.57 18.92
N LEU A 153 4.60 -2.06 17.71
CA LEU A 153 5.79 -1.77 16.91
C LEU A 153 5.79 -0.35 16.36
N ASN A 154 4.60 0.30 16.37
CA ASN A 154 4.36 1.63 15.84
C ASN A 154 4.84 1.77 14.38
N VAL A 155 4.39 0.85 13.54
CA VAL A 155 4.65 0.80 12.11
C VAL A 155 3.36 0.87 11.31
N PRO A 156 3.37 1.48 10.11
CA PRO A 156 2.19 1.53 9.27
C PRO A 156 1.96 0.19 8.55
N ILE A 157 0.68 -0.06 8.24
CA ILE A 157 0.23 -1.13 7.38
C ILE A 157 -0.23 -0.51 6.06
N TYR A 158 0.43 -0.85 4.97
CA TYR A 158 0.02 -0.46 3.63
C TYR A 158 -1.06 -1.42 3.14
N LEU A 159 -2.25 -0.94 2.88
CA LEU A 159 -3.33 -1.69 2.26
C LEU A 159 -3.29 -1.45 0.76
N HIS A 160 -2.78 -2.43 0.03
CA HIS A 160 -2.64 -2.41 -1.42
C HIS A 160 -3.90 -3.00 -2.08
N PRO A 161 -4.29 -2.55 -3.27
CA PRO A 161 -5.41 -3.10 -4.03
C PRO A 161 -5.31 -4.60 -4.31
N ALA A 162 -6.47 -5.25 -4.40
CA ALA A 162 -6.63 -6.63 -4.86
C ALA A 162 -7.98 -6.80 -5.56
N ASP A 163 -8.13 -7.89 -6.30
CA ASP A 163 -9.42 -8.27 -6.87
C ASP A 163 -10.41 -8.54 -5.73
N PRO A 164 -11.71 -8.16 -5.85
CA PRO A 164 -12.71 -8.48 -4.84
C PRO A 164 -12.95 -10.00 -4.78
N PRO A 165 -13.35 -10.56 -3.61
CA PRO A 165 -13.61 -11.99 -3.47
C PRO A 165 -14.76 -12.47 -4.35
N VAL A 166 -15.67 -11.56 -4.73
CA VAL A 166 -16.77 -11.79 -5.69
C VAL A 166 -16.74 -10.63 -6.68
N PRO A 167 -16.63 -10.91 -7.98
CA PRO A 167 -16.64 -9.87 -9.00
C PRO A 167 -17.90 -8.99 -8.93
N TYR A 168 -17.73 -7.68 -9.09
CA TYR A 168 -18.84 -6.74 -9.10
C TYR A 168 -19.73 -6.95 -10.33
N ALA A 169 -21.02 -7.25 -10.14
CA ALA A 169 -21.97 -7.46 -11.22
C ALA A 169 -22.05 -6.26 -12.19
N ALA A 170 -21.89 -5.03 -11.67
CA ALA A 170 -21.89 -3.83 -12.49
C ALA A 170 -20.69 -3.72 -13.46
N LEU A 171 -19.62 -4.48 -13.22
CA LEU A 171 -18.40 -4.49 -14.06
C LEU A 171 -18.37 -5.70 -15.01
N ALA A 172 -19.37 -6.58 -14.96
CA ALA A 172 -19.43 -7.78 -15.79
C ALA A 172 -19.38 -7.43 -17.29
N GLY A 173 -18.49 -8.09 -18.02
CA GLY A 173 -18.28 -7.83 -19.46
C GLY A 173 -17.41 -6.61 -19.80
N HIS A 174 -16.87 -5.91 -18.78
CA HIS A 174 -16.02 -4.73 -18.93
C HIS A 174 -14.69 -4.92 -18.22
N ASN A 175 -13.83 -5.82 -18.73
CA ASN A 175 -12.55 -6.20 -18.09
C ASN A 175 -11.67 -4.98 -17.77
N ALA A 176 -11.65 -3.94 -18.62
CA ALA A 176 -10.90 -2.73 -18.34
C ALA A 176 -11.33 -1.97 -17.06
N LEU A 177 -12.53 -2.22 -16.54
CA LEU A 177 -13.03 -1.60 -15.32
C LEU A 177 -12.79 -2.42 -14.05
N THR A 178 -12.42 -3.70 -14.17
CA THR A 178 -12.41 -4.63 -13.02
C THR A 178 -11.28 -4.42 -12.05
N ARG A 179 -10.14 -3.85 -12.50
CA ARG A 179 -8.91 -3.70 -11.71
C ARG A 179 -8.54 -2.22 -11.52
N ALA A 180 -7.32 -1.85 -11.85
CA ALA A 180 -6.72 -0.55 -11.57
C ALA A 180 -7.55 0.64 -12.08
N THR A 181 -8.32 0.49 -13.15
CA THR A 181 -9.17 1.58 -13.66
C THR A 181 -10.25 1.98 -12.67
N TRP A 182 -10.86 1.02 -11.96
CA TRP A 182 -11.99 1.32 -11.06
C TRP A 182 -12.19 0.29 -9.93
N GLY A 183 -12.27 -1.01 -10.26
CA GLY A 183 -12.68 -2.06 -9.32
C GLY A 183 -11.81 -2.14 -8.08
N TRP A 184 -10.52 -2.02 -8.23
CA TRP A 184 -9.57 -2.03 -7.13
C TRP A 184 -9.73 -0.84 -6.19
N GLY A 185 -9.96 0.36 -6.73
CA GLY A 185 -10.22 1.54 -5.90
C GLY A 185 -11.49 1.39 -5.06
N VAL A 186 -12.55 0.80 -5.64
CA VAL A 186 -13.78 0.48 -4.90
C VAL A 186 -13.52 -0.54 -3.80
N GLU A 187 -12.78 -1.62 -4.09
CA GLU A 187 -12.46 -2.67 -3.13
C GLU A 187 -11.62 -2.16 -1.98
N THR A 188 -10.52 -1.46 -2.29
CA THR A 188 -9.57 -0.95 -1.29
C THR A 188 -10.22 0.14 -0.42
N GLY A 189 -10.94 1.09 -1.04
CA GLY A 189 -11.69 2.10 -0.31
C GLY A 189 -12.77 1.50 0.60
N SER A 190 -13.48 0.46 0.13
CA SER A 190 -14.46 -0.29 0.94
C SER A 190 -13.78 -1.00 2.10
N HIS A 191 -12.62 -1.63 1.89
CA HIS A 191 -11.85 -2.28 2.94
C HIS A 191 -11.40 -1.29 4.03
N ALA A 192 -10.88 -0.12 3.64
CA ALA A 192 -10.52 0.93 4.59
C ALA A 192 -11.73 1.44 5.39
N LEU A 193 -12.89 1.61 4.74
CA LEU A 193 -14.13 1.97 5.43
C LEU A 193 -14.60 0.88 6.39
N ARG A 194 -14.46 -0.41 6.06
CA ARG A 194 -14.76 -1.51 6.97
C ARG A 194 -13.96 -1.41 8.25
N LEU A 195 -12.66 -1.13 8.19
CA LEU A 195 -11.81 -0.92 9.38
C LEU A 195 -12.34 0.19 10.28
N ILE A 196 -12.79 1.30 9.68
CA ILE A 196 -13.37 2.42 10.43
C ILE A 196 -14.72 2.00 11.06
N PHE A 197 -15.65 1.50 10.24
CA PHE A 197 -17.03 1.24 10.65
C PHE A 197 -17.18 0.04 11.59
N HIS A 198 -16.22 -0.90 11.61
CA HIS A 198 -16.14 -1.99 12.60
C HIS A 198 -15.31 -1.62 13.83
N GLY A 199 -14.88 -0.34 13.96
CA GLY A 199 -14.21 0.16 15.14
C GLY A 199 -12.79 -0.39 15.35
N THR A 200 -12.10 -0.80 14.30
CA THR A 200 -10.69 -1.25 14.40
C THR A 200 -9.83 -0.15 15.01
N PHE A 201 -10.00 1.10 14.57
CA PHE A 201 -9.25 2.23 15.14
C PHE A 201 -9.78 2.71 16.50
N ASP A 202 -10.92 2.23 16.98
CA ASP A 202 -11.33 2.40 18.37
C ASP A 202 -10.58 1.43 19.29
N ARG A 203 -10.37 0.18 18.83
CA ARG A 203 -9.58 -0.83 19.55
C ARG A 203 -8.08 -0.55 19.48
N PHE A 204 -7.60 -0.07 18.34
CA PHE A 204 -6.17 0.20 18.06
C PHE A 204 -5.98 1.65 17.59
N PRO A 205 -6.11 2.64 18.51
CA PRO A 205 -6.17 4.07 18.15
C PRO A 205 -4.87 4.64 17.59
N LYS A 206 -3.74 3.98 17.81
CA LYS A 206 -2.43 4.40 17.26
C LYS A 206 -2.07 3.66 15.96
N ALA A 207 -2.85 2.64 15.56
CA ALA A 207 -2.63 1.95 14.30
C ALA A 207 -2.67 2.92 13.13
N LYS A 208 -1.75 2.74 12.17
CA LYS A 208 -1.62 3.57 10.97
C LYS A 208 -1.85 2.74 9.72
N LEU A 209 -2.72 3.24 8.86
CA LEU A 209 -2.98 2.68 7.54
C LEU A 209 -2.35 3.58 6.47
N LEU A 210 -1.74 2.98 5.46
CA LEU A 210 -1.34 3.65 4.23
C LEU A 210 -2.24 3.17 3.09
N LEU A 211 -2.67 4.09 2.24
CA LEU A 211 -3.38 3.79 1.00
C LEU A 211 -2.65 4.40 -0.18
N GLY A 212 -2.67 3.72 -1.30
CA GLY A 212 -2.24 4.25 -2.59
C GLY A 212 -3.23 5.26 -3.19
N HIS A 213 -2.96 5.69 -4.41
CA HIS A 213 -3.89 6.33 -5.35
C HIS A 213 -4.64 7.52 -4.73
N LEU A 214 -3.92 8.33 -3.93
CA LEU A 214 -4.46 9.47 -3.18
C LEU A 214 -5.66 9.10 -2.26
N GLY A 215 -5.64 7.85 -1.73
CA GLY A 215 -6.63 7.38 -0.74
C GLY A 215 -7.93 6.86 -1.34
N GLU A 216 -7.89 6.32 -2.57
CA GLU A 216 -9.00 5.56 -3.17
C GLU A 216 -10.34 6.32 -3.12
N THR A 217 -10.34 7.58 -3.50
CA THR A 217 -11.50 8.51 -3.47
C THR A 217 -12.03 8.86 -2.07
N LEU A 218 -11.55 8.28 -0.99
CA LEU A 218 -12.04 8.57 0.38
C LEU A 218 -11.94 10.07 0.75
N PRO A 219 -10.87 10.80 0.41
CA PRO A 219 -10.75 12.22 0.73
C PRO A 219 -11.88 13.08 0.16
N PHE A 220 -12.43 12.69 -1.00
CA PHE A 220 -13.55 13.40 -1.63
C PHE A 220 -14.89 13.21 -0.90
N LEU A 221 -15.05 12.16 -0.08
CA LEU A 221 -16.34 11.72 0.48
C LEU A 221 -16.49 11.96 2.00
N LEU A 222 -15.55 12.62 2.68
CA LEU A 222 -15.49 12.73 4.15
C LEU A 222 -16.82 13.19 4.77
N TRP A 223 -17.40 14.27 4.25
CA TRP A 223 -18.71 14.77 4.73
C TRP A 223 -19.81 13.71 4.59
N ARG A 224 -19.79 12.97 3.47
CA ARG A 224 -20.78 11.92 3.19
C ARG A 224 -20.71 10.80 4.21
N PHE A 225 -19.52 10.38 4.58
CA PHE A 225 -19.31 9.34 5.59
C PHE A 225 -19.84 9.76 6.96
N ASP A 226 -19.52 10.97 7.42
CA ASP A 226 -20.01 11.51 8.70
C ASP A 226 -21.52 11.62 8.72
N SER A 227 -22.11 12.18 7.66
CA SER A 227 -23.54 12.36 7.54
C SER A 227 -24.31 11.03 7.54
N ARG A 228 -23.77 10.00 6.85
CA ARG A 228 -24.44 8.70 6.77
C ARG A 228 -24.22 7.85 8.01
N ALA A 229 -23.05 7.87 8.62
CA ALA A 229 -22.82 7.22 9.90
C ALA A 229 -23.84 7.69 10.96
N LYS A 230 -24.08 9.00 11.05
CA LYS A 230 -25.11 9.56 11.92
C LYS A 230 -26.51 9.08 11.55
N LEU A 231 -26.86 9.08 10.24
CA LEU A 231 -28.18 8.67 9.77
C LEU A 231 -28.48 7.21 10.09
N TYR A 232 -27.49 6.34 9.93
CA TYR A 232 -27.64 4.89 10.16
C TYR A 232 -27.33 4.45 11.59
N GLY A 233 -27.13 5.39 12.52
CA GLY A 233 -26.91 5.09 13.94
C GLY A 233 -25.61 4.31 14.19
N VAL A 234 -24.58 4.57 13.42
CA VAL A 234 -23.27 3.94 13.63
C VAL A 234 -22.62 4.56 14.87
N HIS A 235 -22.23 3.69 15.81
CA HIS A 235 -21.61 4.10 17.07
C HIS A 235 -20.10 3.91 16.99
N LEU A 236 -19.36 5.01 16.89
CA LEU A 236 -17.90 5.09 16.90
C LEU A 236 -17.46 6.16 17.90
N ALA A 237 -16.26 6.06 18.45
CA ALA A 237 -15.73 7.06 19.37
C ALA A 237 -15.50 8.42 18.69
N LYS A 238 -15.26 8.45 17.39
CA LYS A 238 -15.04 9.66 16.56
C LYS A 238 -15.89 9.61 15.30
N ARG A 239 -15.94 10.71 14.56
CA ARG A 239 -16.54 10.71 13.22
C ARG A 239 -15.67 9.90 12.25
N PRO A 240 -16.24 9.23 11.24
CA PRO A 240 -15.47 8.55 10.21
C PRO A 240 -14.36 9.40 9.59
N SER A 241 -14.64 10.70 9.32
CA SER A 241 -13.65 11.63 8.77
C SER A 241 -12.47 11.89 9.71
N ASP A 242 -12.66 11.81 11.03
CA ASP A 242 -11.58 12.03 11.99
C ASP A 242 -10.60 10.85 11.97
N TYR A 243 -11.08 9.59 11.86
CA TYR A 243 -10.20 8.42 11.67
C TYR A 243 -9.42 8.51 10.36
N ILE A 244 -10.06 8.94 9.26
CA ILE A 244 -9.38 9.09 7.97
C ILE A 244 -8.23 10.10 8.10
N ARG A 245 -8.43 11.20 8.82
CA ARG A 245 -7.37 12.22 9.02
C ARG A 245 -6.28 11.79 9.99
N GLU A 246 -6.62 11.00 11.01
CA GLU A 246 -5.70 10.68 12.09
C GLU A 246 -4.96 9.35 11.88
N ASN A 247 -5.64 8.34 11.34
CA ASN A 247 -5.11 6.99 11.22
C ASN A 247 -4.66 6.64 9.79
N ILE A 248 -5.14 7.38 8.76
CA ILE A 248 -4.83 7.06 7.36
C ILE A 248 -3.91 8.12 6.77
N ALA A 249 -2.83 7.66 6.18
CA ALA A 249 -1.97 8.44 5.32
C ALA A 249 -2.03 7.86 3.89
N VAL A 250 -1.65 8.64 2.88
CA VAL A 250 -1.82 8.24 1.49
C VAL A 250 -0.58 8.51 0.65
N THR A 251 -0.41 7.75 -0.42
CA THR A 251 0.59 8.04 -1.46
C THR A 251 -0.09 8.51 -2.74
N MET A 252 0.66 9.18 -3.59
CA MET A 252 0.20 9.63 -4.90
C MET A 252 0.42 8.58 -6.01
N SER A 253 0.79 7.35 -5.66
CA SER A 253 1.04 6.27 -6.63
C SER A 253 -0.08 6.19 -7.67
N GLY A 254 0.27 6.06 -8.95
CA GLY A 254 -0.67 5.90 -10.04
C GLY A 254 -1.66 7.06 -10.25
N MET A 255 -1.51 8.21 -9.55
CA MET A 255 -2.49 9.31 -9.62
C MET A 255 -1.77 10.66 -9.77
N PHE A 256 -1.29 10.94 -10.98
CA PHE A 256 -0.46 12.12 -11.31
C PHE A 256 -1.31 13.25 -11.88
N ALA A 257 -2.25 13.77 -11.09
CA ALA A 257 -3.13 14.86 -11.48
C ALA A 257 -3.31 15.88 -10.35
N ALA A 258 -3.37 17.18 -10.72
CA ALA A 258 -3.41 18.26 -9.73
C ALA A 258 -4.71 18.29 -8.92
N ASP A 259 -5.86 18.13 -9.54
CA ASP A 259 -7.16 18.25 -8.87
C ASP A 259 -7.34 17.22 -7.74
N PRO A 260 -7.10 15.90 -7.95
CA PRO A 260 -7.20 14.92 -6.86
C PRO A 260 -6.11 15.14 -5.79
N LEU A 261 -4.88 15.57 -6.15
CA LEU A 261 -3.84 15.89 -5.18
C LEU A 261 -4.26 17.06 -4.28
N LEU A 262 -4.76 18.16 -4.85
CA LEU A 262 -5.23 19.32 -4.09
C LEU A 262 -6.44 18.97 -3.22
N CYS A 263 -7.39 18.18 -3.73
CA CYS A 263 -8.51 17.68 -2.94
C CYS A 263 -8.01 16.90 -1.71
N THR A 264 -7.04 16.00 -1.91
CA THR A 264 -6.49 15.17 -0.84
C THR A 264 -5.71 15.99 0.19
N LEU A 265 -4.88 16.92 -0.25
CA LEU A 265 -4.16 17.86 0.63
C LEU A 265 -5.12 18.68 1.49
N ASN A 266 -6.21 19.21 0.90
CA ASN A 266 -7.22 19.96 1.62
C ASN A 266 -8.02 19.10 2.62
N ALA A 267 -8.30 17.86 2.27
CA ALA A 267 -9.09 16.93 3.09
C ALA A 267 -8.31 16.35 4.27
N LEU A 268 -7.06 15.94 4.05
CA LEU A 268 -6.24 15.19 5.01
C LEU A 268 -5.14 16.04 5.66
N GLY A 269 -4.75 17.14 5.01
CA GLY A 269 -3.60 17.94 5.39
C GLY A 269 -2.28 17.43 4.78
N ARG A 270 -1.33 18.36 4.59
CA ARG A 270 -0.06 18.11 3.88
C ARG A 270 0.80 16.98 4.50
N ARG A 271 0.63 16.71 5.80
CA ARG A 271 1.42 15.71 6.52
C ARG A 271 1.02 14.25 6.26
N GLN A 272 -0.12 14.04 5.60
CA GLN A 272 -0.66 12.71 5.33
C GLN A 272 -0.45 12.25 3.89
N VAL A 273 0.15 13.07 3.03
CA VAL A 273 0.38 12.75 1.62
C VAL A 273 1.86 12.51 1.38
N MET A 274 2.20 11.44 0.67
CA MET A 274 3.57 11.04 0.36
C MET A 274 3.74 10.70 -1.11
N PHE A 275 4.98 10.80 -1.59
CA PHE A 275 5.35 10.43 -2.94
C PHE A 275 5.39 8.90 -3.10
N SER A 276 4.93 8.43 -4.24
CA SER A 276 5.21 7.11 -4.81
C SER A 276 4.89 7.08 -6.30
N ALA A 277 5.43 6.09 -7.02
CA ALA A 277 5.15 5.93 -8.42
C ALA A 277 4.23 4.74 -8.72
N ASP A 278 4.31 3.64 -7.98
CA ASP A 278 3.72 2.33 -8.30
C ASP A 278 4.56 1.57 -9.35
N TYR A 279 5.90 1.66 -9.22
CA TYR A 279 6.80 0.96 -10.13
C TYR A 279 6.71 -0.56 -9.98
N PRO A 280 6.69 -1.35 -11.06
CA PRO A 280 6.89 -0.94 -12.46
C PRO A 280 5.60 -0.75 -13.25
N PHE A 281 4.43 -0.72 -12.59
CA PHE A 281 3.13 -0.64 -13.26
C PHE A 281 2.88 0.75 -13.83
N GLU A 282 3.38 1.78 -13.14
CA GLU A 282 3.33 3.17 -13.56
C GLU A 282 4.73 3.75 -13.82
N SER A 283 4.78 4.89 -14.51
CA SER A 283 6.01 5.54 -14.90
C SER A 283 6.60 6.39 -13.79
N VAL A 284 7.79 6.03 -13.30
CA VAL A 284 8.52 6.86 -12.33
C VAL A 284 8.90 8.23 -12.90
N ASP A 285 9.13 8.31 -14.22
CA ASP A 285 9.45 9.58 -14.91
C ASP A 285 8.23 10.51 -14.89
N GLU A 286 7.03 10.00 -15.14
CA GLU A 286 5.80 10.78 -15.09
C GLU A 286 5.47 11.20 -13.66
N ALA A 287 5.61 10.30 -12.68
CA ALA A 287 5.42 10.60 -11.27
C ALA A 287 6.34 11.73 -10.79
N ALA A 288 7.63 11.63 -11.11
CA ALA A 288 8.62 12.63 -10.76
C ALA A 288 8.38 13.96 -11.48
N ALA A 289 8.13 13.93 -12.79
CA ALA A 289 7.85 15.13 -13.57
C ALA A 289 6.57 15.82 -13.06
N PHE A 290 5.54 15.08 -12.70
CA PHE A 290 4.32 15.65 -12.14
C PHE A 290 4.59 16.39 -10.84
N ILE A 291 5.19 15.73 -9.83
CA ILE A 291 5.39 16.35 -8.53
C ILE A 291 6.39 17.51 -8.58
N ASP A 292 7.37 17.47 -9.46
CA ASP A 292 8.36 18.54 -9.61
C ASP A 292 7.77 19.80 -10.28
N ASN A 293 6.68 19.68 -11.06
CA ASN A 293 6.10 20.79 -11.84
C ASN A 293 4.69 21.22 -11.38
N VAL A 294 3.95 20.42 -10.61
CA VAL A 294 2.61 20.82 -10.11
C VAL A 294 2.72 22.07 -9.24
N ALA A 295 1.73 22.97 -9.34
CA ALA A 295 1.73 24.22 -8.59
C ALA A 295 1.48 23.99 -7.09
N LEU A 296 2.56 23.85 -6.33
CA LEU A 296 2.60 23.70 -4.88
C LEU A 296 3.70 24.58 -4.29
N ASP A 297 3.51 25.02 -3.06
CA ASP A 297 4.59 25.62 -2.26
C ASP A 297 5.73 24.61 -2.08
N ASP A 298 6.98 25.10 -2.10
CA ASP A 298 8.17 24.23 -2.00
C ASP A 298 8.19 23.40 -0.70
N GLU A 299 7.72 23.97 0.41
CA GLU A 299 7.61 23.27 1.69
C GLU A 299 6.60 22.12 1.63
N VAL A 300 5.46 22.31 0.96
CA VAL A 300 4.45 21.25 0.76
C VAL A 300 5.01 20.15 -0.13
N ARG A 301 5.72 20.53 -1.18
CA ARG A 301 6.38 19.60 -2.10
C ARG A 301 7.44 18.76 -1.39
N GLU A 302 8.27 19.39 -0.54
CA GLU A 302 9.27 18.68 0.26
C GLU A 302 8.63 17.70 1.26
N ASP A 303 7.54 18.12 1.93
CA ASP A 303 6.78 17.26 2.81
C ASP A 303 6.30 15.99 2.07
N ILE A 304 5.70 16.16 0.89
CA ILE A 304 5.20 15.04 0.07
C ILE A 304 6.35 14.16 -0.41
N CYS A 305 7.40 14.77 -0.94
CA CYS A 305 8.50 14.04 -1.57
C CYS A 305 9.36 13.27 -0.56
N PHE A 306 9.54 13.79 0.66
CA PHE A 306 10.57 13.28 1.56
C PHE A 306 10.17 13.25 3.04
N SER A 307 9.84 14.41 3.63
CA SER A 307 9.75 14.56 5.08
C SER A 307 8.65 13.72 5.72
N ASN A 308 7.51 13.55 5.05
CA ASN A 308 6.39 12.75 5.55
C ASN A 308 6.74 11.26 5.62
N ALA A 309 7.35 10.73 4.55
CA ALA A 309 7.81 9.35 4.51
C ALA A 309 8.88 9.08 5.58
N GLN A 310 9.88 9.97 5.69
CA GLN A 310 10.93 9.86 6.69
C GLN A 310 10.36 9.83 8.11
N ARG A 311 9.41 10.70 8.42
CA ARG A 311 8.75 10.76 9.73
C ARG A 311 7.92 9.51 10.01
N LEU A 312 7.07 9.08 9.06
CA LEU A 312 6.14 7.96 9.27
C LEU A 312 6.87 6.63 9.39
N LEU A 313 7.89 6.43 8.55
CA LEU A 313 8.64 5.17 8.45
C LEU A 313 9.91 5.15 9.31
N ARG A 314 10.26 6.29 9.93
CA ARG A 314 11.47 6.44 10.76
C ARG A 314 12.78 6.11 10.02
N LEU A 315 12.87 6.56 8.78
CA LEU A 315 14.04 6.34 7.90
C LEU A 315 15.17 7.33 8.15
#